data_5967582ae021bc14dbb635b284f79672
#
_entry.id   5967582ae021bc14dbb635b284f79672
#
_cell.length_a   1.000
_cell.length_b   1.000
_cell.length_c   1.000
_cell.angle_alpha   90.00
_cell.angle_beta   90.00
_cell.angle_gamma   90.00
#
_symmetry.space_group_name_H-M   'P 1'
#
loop_
_entity.id
_entity.type
_entity.pdbx_description
1 polymer ?
#
loop_
_entity_poly.entity_id
_entity_poly.type
_entity_poly.pdbx_seq_one_letter_code
_entity_poly.pdbx_strand_id
1 'polypeptide(L)'
;FYQGIQSKDSAYKYLKNTGNYDEDKLTALFSATTADEAKEAATGVSSDDLKFAYATRSSLLIMRNCENVYVGDITIENPSNHSVNILDSRNIATTNVKVFSYDGNNGDGLGYGCSQNVVCWGNFTDTGDDNLGFGASVGMGARDSEIQTNSEVWMFDNFLREGHGGLAAGSHTGNGIQDVLFEDTVMNHIDMAFRFKSAPTNGGFGANITMRDCAVADTNQGWVFTTSYGDPNSASSTEHAEIGEFYNFASY
;
A
#
# COMPACT_ATOMS: atom_id res chain seq x y z
N PHE A 1 -3.96 -12.49 2.23
CA PHE A 1 -3.89 -13.86 2.71
C PHE A 1 -3.81 -14.89 1.57
N TYR A 2 -4.86 -15.22 0.85
CA TYR A 2 -4.82 -16.19 -0.24
C TYR A 2 -4.33 -15.65 -1.59
N GLN A 3 -4.19 -14.34 -1.77
CA GLN A 3 -3.56 -13.78 -2.97
C GLN A 3 -2.07 -14.08 -3.06
N GLY A 4 -1.40 -14.27 -1.95
CA GLY A 4 -0.04 -14.79 -1.94
C GLY A 4 0.08 -16.20 -2.52
N ILE A 5 -1.05 -16.91 -2.69
CA ILE A 5 -1.06 -18.24 -3.32
C ILE A 5 -1.19 -18.07 -4.83
N GLN A 6 -0.06 -17.92 -5.49
CA GLN A 6 0.04 -17.76 -6.95
C GLN A 6 0.68 -18.98 -7.65
N SER A 7 1.07 -19.99 -6.86
CA SER A 7 1.73 -21.19 -7.35
C SER A 7 1.56 -22.33 -6.35
N LYS A 8 1.91 -23.54 -6.76
CA LYS A 8 1.98 -24.69 -5.83
C LYS A 8 2.92 -24.43 -4.66
N ASP A 9 4.04 -23.76 -4.89
CA ASP A 9 5.01 -23.48 -3.84
C ASP A 9 4.45 -22.53 -2.79
N SER A 10 3.76 -21.47 -3.21
CA SER A 10 3.11 -20.54 -2.28
C SER A 10 1.92 -21.20 -1.56
N ALA A 11 1.16 -22.05 -2.22
CA ALA A 11 0.10 -22.85 -1.60
C ALA A 11 0.67 -23.81 -0.54
N TYR A 12 1.78 -24.46 -0.83
CA TYR A 12 2.46 -25.34 0.13
C TYR A 12 2.99 -24.57 1.34
N LYS A 13 3.61 -23.39 1.11
CA LYS A 13 4.05 -22.50 2.20
C LYS A 13 2.88 -22.06 3.08
N TYR A 14 1.76 -21.72 2.47
CA TYR A 14 0.55 -21.36 3.20
C TYR A 14 0.08 -22.51 4.11
N LEU A 15 -0.08 -23.73 3.60
CA LEU A 15 -0.45 -24.88 4.40
C LEU A 15 0.52 -25.13 5.54
N LYS A 16 1.83 -25.01 5.27
CA LYS A 16 2.88 -25.19 6.27
C LYS A 16 2.80 -24.13 7.38
N ASN A 17 2.64 -22.88 7.01
CA ASN A 17 2.63 -21.75 7.96
C ASN A 17 1.38 -21.74 8.84
N THR A 18 0.25 -22.17 8.30
CA THR A 18 -1.00 -22.29 9.07
C THR A 18 -1.10 -23.56 9.90
N GLY A 19 -0.16 -24.49 9.73
CA GLY A 19 -0.23 -25.82 10.36
C GLY A 19 -1.45 -26.66 9.92
N ASN A 20 -2.11 -26.24 8.85
CA ASN A 20 -3.41 -26.78 8.41
C ASN A 20 -3.26 -27.69 7.18
N TYR A 21 -2.23 -28.52 7.15
CA TYR A 21 -2.04 -29.47 6.07
C TYR A 21 -2.17 -30.92 6.55
N ASP A 22 -2.90 -31.68 5.77
CA ASP A 22 -3.09 -33.10 5.90
C ASP A 22 -2.75 -33.81 4.58
N GLU A 23 -2.83 -35.11 4.54
CA GLU A 23 -2.47 -35.91 3.36
C GLU A 23 -3.40 -35.63 2.17
N ASP A 24 -4.69 -35.39 2.42
CA ASP A 24 -5.68 -35.11 1.37
C ASP A 24 -5.41 -33.77 0.72
N LYS A 25 -5.15 -32.74 1.51
CA LYS A 25 -4.78 -31.39 1.00
C LYS A 25 -3.48 -31.40 0.24
N LEU A 26 -2.47 -32.12 0.73
CA LEU A 26 -1.21 -32.27 0.01
C LEU A 26 -1.39 -33.02 -1.32
N THR A 27 -2.17 -34.08 -1.32
CA THR A 27 -2.48 -34.85 -2.54
C THR A 27 -3.20 -33.95 -3.56
N ALA A 28 -4.22 -33.20 -3.14
CA ALA A 28 -4.94 -32.26 -3.99
C ALA A 28 -4.01 -31.17 -4.53
N LEU A 29 -3.16 -30.60 -3.66
CA LEU A 29 -2.22 -29.56 -4.04
C LEU A 29 -1.20 -30.05 -5.09
N PHE A 30 -0.63 -31.23 -4.90
CA PHE A 30 0.36 -31.77 -5.83
C PHE A 30 -0.27 -32.19 -7.16
N SER A 31 -1.55 -32.54 -7.15
CA SER A 31 -2.33 -32.88 -8.35
C SER A 31 -2.79 -31.63 -9.13
N ALA A 32 -2.84 -30.46 -8.50
CA ALA A 32 -3.27 -29.22 -9.13
C ALA A 32 -2.42 -28.90 -10.37
N THR A 33 -3.06 -28.43 -11.44
CA THR A 33 -2.42 -28.05 -12.70
C THR A 33 -2.37 -26.54 -12.89
N THR A 34 -3.23 -25.82 -12.19
CA THR A 34 -3.34 -24.36 -12.22
C THR A 34 -3.12 -23.74 -10.83
N ALA A 35 -2.85 -22.43 -10.80
CA ALA A 35 -2.76 -21.70 -9.55
C ALA A 35 -4.09 -21.66 -8.78
N ASP A 36 -5.21 -21.62 -9.48
CA ASP A 36 -6.54 -21.63 -8.88
C ASP A 36 -6.85 -22.97 -8.21
N GLU A 37 -6.56 -24.08 -8.88
CA GLU A 37 -6.66 -25.42 -8.26
C GLU A 37 -5.75 -25.58 -7.03
N ALA A 38 -4.54 -25.01 -7.08
CA ALA A 38 -3.64 -25.04 -5.93
C ALA A 38 -4.19 -24.20 -4.76
N LYS A 39 -4.86 -23.07 -5.02
CA LYS A 39 -5.55 -22.27 -4.00
C LYS A 39 -6.71 -23.05 -3.37
N GLU A 40 -7.55 -23.67 -4.19
CA GLU A 40 -8.68 -24.48 -3.72
C GLU A 40 -8.20 -25.63 -2.85
N ALA A 41 -7.17 -26.35 -3.29
CA ALA A 41 -6.57 -27.43 -2.52
C ALA A 41 -6.04 -26.96 -1.16
N ALA A 42 -5.39 -25.78 -1.12
CA ALA A 42 -4.81 -25.26 0.11
C ALA A 42 -5.85 -24.67 1.08
N THR A 43 -6.88 -24.04 0.57
CA THR A 43 -7.85 -23.27 1.38
C THR A 43 -9.13 -24.05 1.67
N GLY A 44 -9.49 -25.02 0.84
CA GLY A 44 -10.77 -25.72 0.88
C GLY A 44 -11.96 -24.87 0.39
N VAL A 45 -11.67 -23.75 -0.28
CA VAL A 45 -12.67 -22.79 -0.76
C VAL A 45 -12.56 -22.69 -2.28
N SER A 46 -13.68 -22.63 -2.99
CA SER A 46 -13.68 -22.53 -4.46
C SER A 46 -12.95 -21.28 -4.95
N SER A 47 -12.35 -21.38 -6.13
CA SER A 47 -11.65 -20.22 -6.73
C SER A 47 -12.58 -19.03 -6.93
N ASP A 48 -13.84 -19.25 -7.27
CA ASP A 48 -14.83 -18.17 -7.49
C ASP A 48 -15.24 -17.51 -6.17
N ASP A 49 -15.42 -18.28 -5.10
CA ASP A 49 -15.68 -17.72 -3.77
C ASP A 49 -14.48 -16.95 -3.25
N LEU A 50 -13.24 -17.40 -3.51
CA LEU A 50 -12.03 -16.67 -3.18
C LEU A 50 -11.92 -15.36 -3.96
N LYS A 51 -12.24 -15.35 -5.26
CA LYS A 51 -12.26 -14.14 -6.08
C LYS A 51 -13.30 -13.14 -5.57
N PHE A 52 -14.49 -13.62 -5.23
CA PHE A 52 -15.54 -12.79 -4.65
C PHE A 52 -15.11 -12.19 -3.30
N ALA A 53 -14.63 -13.00 -2.39
CA ALA A 53 -14.15 -12.54 -1.08
C ALA A 53 -13.02 -11.52 -1.23
N TYR A 54 -12.12 -11.73 -2.20
CA TYR A 54 -11.06 -10.76 -2.50
C TYR A 54 -11.61 -9.43 -3.02
N ALA A 55 -12.51 -9.47 -3.97
CA ALA A 55 -13.08 -8.27 -4.59
C ALA A 55 -13.93 -7.44 -3.61
N THR A 56 -14.48 -8.08 -2.58
CA THR A 56 -15.38 -7.43 -1.60
C THR A 56 -14.71 -7.06 -0.28
N ARG A 57 -13.42 -7.36 -0.11
CA ARG A 57 -12.70 -6.97 1.11
C ARG A 57 -12.57 -5.44 1.23
N SER A 58 -12.62 -4.95 2.44
CA SER A 58 -12.46 -3.53 2.73
C SER A 58 -11.23 -3.25 3.59
N SER A 59 -10.77 -2.02 3.58
CA SER A 59 -9.83 -1.54 4.60
C SER A 59 -10.46 -1.65 5.98
N LEU A 60 -9.63 -1.87 7.01
CA LEU A 60 -10.13 -2.06 8.37
C LEU A 60 -10.70 -0.75 8.94
N LEU A 61 -9.95 0.34 8.79
CA LEU A 61 -10.41 1.68 9.17
C LEU A 61 -10.43 2.57 7.94
N ILE A 62 -11.58 3.15 7.65
CA ILE A 62 -11.74 4.15 6.58
C ILE A 62 -12.36 5.40 7.17
N MET A 63 -11.68 6.53 7.00
CA MET A 63 -12.19 7.85 7.34
C MET A 63 -12.23 8.69 6.08
N ARG A 64 -13.35 9.28 5.77
CA ARG A 64 -13.51 10.08 4.55
C ARG A 64 -14.25 11.37 4.83
N ASN A 65 -13.82 12.47 4.20
CA ASN A 65 -14.39 13.80 4.38
C ASN A 65 -14.41 14.23 5.87
N CYS A 66 -13.30 13.95 6.57
CA CYS A 66 -13.17 14.27 7.98
C CYS A 66 -12.27 15.49 8.19
N GLU A 67 -12.50 16.19 9.27
CA GLU A 67 -11.64 17.28 9.73
C GLU A 67 -11.25 17.03 11.20
N ASN A 68 -9.99 17.31 11.54
CA ASN A 68 -9.42 17.09 12.88
C ASN A 68 -9.44 15.60 13.27
N VAL A 69 -8.77 14.77 12.46
CA VAL A 69 -8.69 13.32 12.66
C VAL A 69 -7.52 12.98 13.58
N TYR A 70 -7.77 12.17 14.58
CA TYR A 70 -6.72 11.55 15.40
C TYR A 70 -6.89 10.03 15.41
N VAL A 71 -5.82 9.32 15.04
CA VAL A 71 -5.72 7.86 15.17
C VAL A 71 -4.45 7.56 15.95
N GLY A 72 -4.61 6.98 17.12
CA GLY A 72 -3.45 6.69 17.96
C GLY A 72 -3.69 5.64 19.02
N ASP A 73 -2.60 5.13 19.59
CA ASP A 73 -2.60 4.20 20.73
C ASP A 73 -3.34 2.88 20.43
N ILE A 74 -3.29 2.41 19.19
CA ILE A 74 -3.97 1.18 18.76
C ILE A 74 -3.01 0.18 18.11
N THR A 75 -3.39 -1.08 18.18
CA THR A 75 -2.75 -2.16 17.42
C THR A 75 -3.74 -2.73 16.42
N ILE A 76 -3.30 -2.89 15.18
CA ILE A 76 -4.06 -3.44 14.07
C ILE A 76 -3.36 -4.72 13.63
N GLU A 77 -4.12 -5.80 13.53
CA GLU A 77 -3.61 -7.10 13.13
C GLU A 77 -4.47 -7.71 12.01
N ASN A 78 -3.81 -8.28 11.02
CA ASN A 78 -4.43 -9.07 9.95
C ASN A 78 -5.64 -8.41 9.27
N PRO A 79 -5.53 -7.17 8.78
CA PRO A 79 -6.61 -6.56 8.01
C PRO A 79 -6.82 -7.34 6.70
N SER A 80 -8.04 -7.36 6.20
CA SER A 80 -8.33 -8.04 4.93
C SER A 80 -7.84 -7.29 3.69
N ASN A 81 -7.52 -6.02 3.84
CA ASN A 81 -6.98 -5.10 2.84
C ASN A 81 -6.13 -4.06 3.58
N HIS A 82 -6.10 -2.79 3.19
CA HIS A 82 -5.37 -1.75 3.91
C HIS A 82 -5.77 -1.65 5.40
N SER A 83 -4.84 -1.30 6.24
CA SER A 83 -5.09 -1.17 7.69
C SER A 83 -5.87 0.10 8.00
N VAL A 84 -5.33 1.25 7.61
CA VAL A 84 -5.95 2.58 7.81
C VAL A 84 -5.93 3.33 6.49
N ASN A 85 -7.08 3.85 6.07
CA ASN A 85 -7.21 4.76 4.95
C ASN A 85 -7.94 6.04 5.38
N ILE A 86 -7.24 7.16 5.31
CA ILE A 86 -7.79 8.49 5.59
C ILE A 86 -7.85 9.23 4.27
N LEU A 87 -9.06 9.53 3.81
CA LEU A 87 -9.33 10.00 2.46
C LEU A 87 -10.06 11.35 2.50
N ASP A 88 -9.73 12.24 1.56
CA ASP A 88 -10.42 13.52 1.38
C ASP A 88 -10.56 14.31 2.70
N SER A 89 -9.54 14.30 3.54
CA SER A 89 -9.59 14.76 4.93
C SER A 89 -8.48 15.76 5.24
N ARG A 90 -8.62 16.49 6.35
CA ARG A 90 -7.60 17.48 6.76
C ARG A 90 -7.37 17.50 8.27
N ASN A 91 -6.23 18.07 8.67
CA ASN A 91 -5.78 18.16 10.06
C ASN A 91 -5.72 16.76 10.69
N ILE A 92 -4.80 15.95 10.19
CA ILE A 92 -4.70 14.53 10.51
C ILE A 92 -3.47 14.29 11.38
N ALA A 93 -3.65 13.58 12.47
CA ALA A 93 -2.58 13.09 13.33
C ALA A 93 -2.68 11.56 13.49
N THR A 94 -1.60 10.85 13.17
CA THR A 94 -1.48 9.41 13.42
C THR A 94 -0.24 9.12 14.23
N THR A 95 -0.39 8.53 15.42
CA THR A 95 0.74 8.29 16.31
C THR A 95 0.54 7.03 17.15
N ASN A 96 1.65 6.37 17.49
CA ASN A 96 1.65 5.15 18.30
C ASN A 96 0.67 4.09 17.78
N VAL A 97 0.54 3.99 16.45
CA VAL A 97 -0.20 2.93 15.77
C VAL A 97 0.75 1.80 15.45
N LYS A 98 0.39 0.58 15.80
CA LYS A 98 1.12 -0.63 15.45
C LYS A 98 0.32 -1.42 14.44
N VAL A 99 0.92 -1.69 13.28
CA VAL A 99 0.29 -2.47 12.21
C VAL A 99 1.07 -3.76 11.98
N PHE A 100 0.35 -4.88 11.98
CA PHE A 100 0.87 -6.20 11.64
C PHE A 100 0.02 -6.82 10.53
N SER A 101 0.42 -6.61 9.29
CA SER A 101 -0.31 -7.06 8.11
C SER A 101 0.59 -7.73 7.06
N TYR A 102 1.78 -8.16 7.46
CA TYR A 102 2.82 -8.68 6.55
C TYR A 102 2.37 -9.88 5.69
N ASP A 103 1.38 -10.65 6.12
CA ASP A 103 0.79 -11.75 5.36
C ASP A 103 -0.32 -11.30 4.38
N GLY A 104 -0.72 -10.04 4.47
CA GLY A 104 -1.85 -9.51 3.71
C GLY A 104 -1.43 -8.91 2.38
N ASN A 105 -1.84 -9.50 1.26
CA ASN A 105 -1.71 -8.79 -0.01
C ASN A 105 -2.58 -7.52 -0.02
N ASN A 106 -2.04 -6.39 -0.43
CA ASN A 106 -2.58 -5.05 -0.20
C ASN A 106 -2.84 -4.76 1.30
N GLY A 107 -2.04 -5.35 2.16
CA GLY A 107 -2.05 -5.07 3.59
C GLY A 107 -1.27 -3.81 3.93
N ASP A 108 -1.60 -2.69 3.27
CA ASP A 108 -0.95 -1.41 3.52
C ASP A 108 -1.12 -0.95 4.97
N GLY A 109 -0.15 -0.20 5.46
CA GLY A 109 -0.15 0.33 6.81
C GLY A 109 -1.05 1.55 6.95
N LEU A 110 -0.47 2.75 6.89
CA LEU A 110 -1.18 4.01 7.04
C LEU A 110 -1.26 4.72 5.68
N GLY A 111 -2.46 4.87 5.15
CA GLY A 111 -2.75 5.48 3.86
C GLY A 111 -3.45 6.84 3.98
N TYR A 112 -2.99 7.79 3.18
CA TYR A 112 -3.56 9.14 3.11
C TYR A 112 -3.91 9.46 1.66
N GLY A 113 -5.20 9.61 1.36
CA GLY A 113 -5.68 9.88 0.01
C GLY A 113 -6.28 11.28 -0.12
N CYS A 114 -5.76 12.13 -1.01
CA CYS A 114 -6.26 13.48 -1.22
C CYS A 114 -6.42 14.26 0.11
N SER A 115 -5.49 14.11 1.03
CA SER A 115 -5.57 14.64 2.39
C SER A 115 -4.51 15.71 2.63
N GLN A 116 -4.79 16.65 3.54
CA GLN A 116 -3.93 17.80 3.81
C GLN A 116 -3.63 17.97 5.29
N ASN A 117 -2.49 18.61 5.58
CA ASN A 117 -2.03 18.86 6.94
C ASN A 117 -1.98 17.58 7.78
N VAL A 118 -1.05 16.70 7.40
CA VAL A 118 -0.87 15.37 7.98
C VAL A 118 0.39 15.34 8.83
N VAL A 119 0.27 14.88 10.07
CA VAL A 119 1.41 14.55 10.93
C VAL A 119 1.33 13.07 11.29
N CYS A 120 2.40 12.31 11.00
CA CYS A 120 2.48 10.87 11.22
C CYS A 120 3.80 10.53 11.93
N TRP A 121 3.73 10.12 13.21
CA TRP A 121 4.95 9.89 13.97
C TRP A 121 4.82 8.77 15.01
N GLY A 122 5.97 8.19 15.37
CA GLY A 122 6.04 7.18 16.43
C GLY A 122 5.25 5.90 16.11
N ASN A 123 5.06 5.57 14.84
CA ASN A 123 4.32 4.40 14.43
C ASN A 123 5.25 3.23 14.15
N PHE A 124 4.73 2.02 14.31
CA PHE A 124 5.37 0.77 13.89
C PHE A 124 4.51 0.08 12.85
N THR A 125 5.10 -0.24 11.70
CA THR A 125 4.39 -0.97 10.64
C THR A 125 5.20 -2.16 10.13
N ASP A 126 4.53 -3.29 10.01
CA ASP A 126 5.04 -4.56 9.49
C ASP A 126 3.99 -5.07 8.50
N THR A 127 4.19 -4.79 7.21
CA THR A 127 3.12 -4.83 6.23
C THR A 127 3.37 -5.81 5.10
N GLY A 128 2.30 -6.22 4.44
CA GLY A 128 2.36 -7.04 3.22
C GLY A 128 2.39 -6.21 1.93
N ASP A 129 2.20 -4.87 2.02
CA ASP A 129 2.32 -3.93 0.91
C ASP A 129 2.95 -2.62 1.41
N ASP A 130 2.52 -1.44 0.96
CA ASP A 130 3.16 -0.17 1.32
C ASP A 130 2.94 0.21 2.80
N ASN A 131 3.99 0.63 3.50
CA ASN A 131 3.91 0.97 4.93
C ASN A 131 3.22 2.31 5.18
N LEU A 132 3.74 3.38 4.58
CA LEU A 132 3.16 4.72 4.62
C LEU A 132 2.87 5.15 3.18
N GLY A 133 1.60 5.39 2.87
CA GLY A 133 1.17 5.54 1.49
C GLY A 133 0.37 6.80 1.21
N PHE A 134 0.55 7.34 0.00
CA PHE A 134 -0.24 8.44 -0.54
C PHE A 134 -0.93 8.04 -1.83
N GLY A 135 -2.20 8.42 -1.97
CA GLY A 135 -2.93 8.35 -3.22
C GLY A 135 -3.64 9.68 -3.50
N ALA A 136 -3.69 10.09 -4.74
CA ALA A 136 -4.27 11.38 -5.12
C ALA A 136 -5.13 11.27 -6.38
N SER A 137 -6.17 10.45 -6.31
CA SER A 137 -7.12 10.22 -7.37
C SER A 137 -6.54 9.61 -8.66
N VAL A 138 -7.37 9.13 -9.54
CA VAL A 138 -7.00 8.48 -10.80
C VAL A 138 -7.60 9.19 -12.00
N GLY A 139 -6.88 9.15 -13.12
CA GLY A 139 -7.36 9.54 -14.42
C GLY A 139 -7.21 11.02 -14.72
N MET A 140 -7.44 11.31 -15.98
CA MET A 140 -7.41 12.65 -16.52
C MET A 140 -8.53 13.52 -15.95
N GLY A 141 -8.29 14.81 -15.85
CA GLY A 141 -9.23 15.77 -15.29
C GLY A 141 -9.33 15.73 -13.75
N ALA A 142 -8.61 14.85 -13.10
CA ALA A 142 -8.59 14.83 -11.63
C ALA A 142 -8.05 16.14 -11.04
N ARG A 143 -7.09 16.79 -11.70
CA ARG A 143 -6.56 18.11 -11.31
C ARG A 143 -7.62 19.23 -11.31
N ASP A 144 -8.64 19.10 -12.14
CA ASP A 144 -9.73 20.06 -12.25
C ASP A 144 -10.89 19.77 -11.29
N SER A 145 -10.77 18.74 -10.50
CA SER A 145 -11.78 18.35 -9.50
C SER A 145 -11.66 19.21 -8.24
N GLU A 146 -12.74 19.26 -7.47
CA GLU A 146 -12.70 19.87 -6.13
C GLU A 146 -11.94 19.01 -5.08
N ILE A 147 -11.49 17.82 -5.48
CA ILE A 147 -10.73 16.91 -4.64
C ILE A 147 -9.34 17.51 -4.37
N GLN A 148 -8.91 17.43 -3.13
CA GLN A 148 -7.68 18.07 -2.66
C GLN A 148 -6.43 17.31 -3.15
N THR A 149 -5.37 18.06 -3.40
CA THR A 149 -4.01 17.50 -3.49
C THR A 149 -3.60 16.93 -2.13
N ASN A 150 -2.87 15.81 -2.12
CA ASN A 150 -2.16 15.40 -0.91
C ASN A 150 -1.02 16.37 -0.65
N SER A 151 -1.07 17.12 0.47
CA SER A 151 -0.06 18.14 0.74
C SER A 151 0.10 18.45 2.23
N GLU A 152 1.16 19.19 2.54
CA GLU A 152 1.46 19.61 3.91
C GLU A 152 1.63 18.41 4.86
N VAL A 153 2.57 17.53 4.52
CA VAL A 153 2.75 16.26 5.23
C VAL A 153 4.09 16.25 5.97
N TRP A 154 4.04 15.88 7.23
CA TRP A 154 5.22 15.63 8.04
C TRP A 154 5.17 14.23 8.65
N MET A 155 6.15 13.39 8.31
CA MET A 155 6.29 12.04 8.83
C MET A 155 7.66 11.87 9.47
N PHE A 156 7.70 11.42 10.73
CA PHE A 156 8.96 11.29 11.47
C PHE A 156 8.86 10.26 12.59
N ASP A 157 10.02 9.81 13.08
CA ASP A 157 10.13 8.87 14.21
C ASP A 157 9.30 7.59 14.02
N ASN A 158 9.25 7.07 12.77
CA ASN A 158 8.54 5.83 12.48
C ASN A 158 9.51 4.66 12.35
N PHE A 159 9.06 3.45 12.66
CA PHE A 159 9.78 2.23 12.37
C PHE A 159 8.97 1.35 11.41
N LEU A 160 9.46 1.22 10.19
CA LEU A 160 8.84 0.46 9.11
C LEU A 160 9.63 -0.84 8.93
N ARG A 161 8.96 -1.94 9.18
CA ARG A 161 9.53 -3.28 9.05
C ARG A 161 8.72 -4.07 8.05
N GLU A 162 9.37 -4.81 7.15
CA GLU A 162 8.73 -5.53 6.05
C GLU A 162 7.79 -4.64 5.20
N GLY A 163 7.61 -5.00 3.96
CA GLY A 163 6.65 -4.35 3.06
C GLY A 163 7.21 -4.10 1.67
N HIS A 164 6.32 -3.74 0.74
CA HIS A 164 6.73 -3.39 -0.63
C HIS A 164 7.31 -1.99 -0.72
N GLY A 165 6.73 -1.02 -0.02
CA GLY A 165 7.22 0.36 0.01
C GLY A 165 7.32 0.88 1.43
N GLY A 166 8.41 1.56 1.77
CA GLY A 166 8.52 2.29 3.02
C GLY A 166 7.65 3.54 2.96
N LEU A 167 8.10 4.53 2.19
CA LEU A 167 7.28 5.66 1.77
C LEU A 167 6.84 5.43 0.33
N ALA A 168 5.54 5.32 0.09
CA ALA A 168 4.97 5.09 -1.22
C ALA A 168 4.07 6.25 -1.66
N ALA A 169 4.36 6.86 -2.81
CA ALA A 169 3.53 7.86 -3.45
C ALA A 169 2.96 7.32 -4.76
N GLY A 170 1.65 7.15 -4.80
CA GLY A 170 0.95 6.57 -5.95
C GLY A 170 0.46 5.13 -5.68
N SER A 171 -0.04 4.42 -6.69
CA SER A 171 -0.06 4.76 -8.13
C SER A 171 -1.04 5.88 -8.54
N HIS A 172 -1.95 6.26 -7.69
CA HIS A 172 -2.95 7.29 -7.96
C HIS A 172 -2.34 8.67 -7.71
N THR A 173 -1.99 9.38 -8.77
CA THR A 173 -1.28 10.68 -8.70
C THR A 173 -2.08 11.84 -9.30
N GLY A 174 -3.31 11.58 -9.78
CA GLY A 174 -4.09 12.52 -10.59
C GLY A 174 -4.22 13.94 -10.02
N ASN A 175 -4.51 14.09 -8.72
CA ASN A 175 -4.61 15.39 -8.05
C ASN A 175 -3.27 15.90 -7.46
N GLY A 176 -2.21 15.12 -7.60
CA GLY A 176 -0.89 15.47 -7.10
C GLY A 176 -0.63 15.11 -5.63
N ILE A 177 0.64 14.85 -5.35
CA ILE A 177 1.18 14.55 -4.02
C ILE A 177 2.37 15.49 -3.84
N GLN A 178 2.32 16.39 -2.87
CA GLN A 178 3.38 17.40 -2.72
C GLN A 178 3.61 17.84 -1.28
N ASP A 179 4.71 18.56 -1.09
CA ASP A 179 5.07 19.21 0.17
C ASP A 179 5.13 18.20 1.33
N VAL A 180 5.94 17.14 1.12
CA VAL A 180 6.15 16.05 2.07
C VAL A 180 7.54 16.14 2.68
N LEU A 181 7.61 16.20 3.99
CA LEU A 181 8.83 15.97 4.77
C LEU A 181 8.75 14.61 5.45
N PHE A 182 9.68 13.74 5.10
CA PHE A 182 9.85 12.41 5.67
C PHE A 182 11.24 12.32 6.29
N GLU A 183 11.32 12.11 7.60
CA GLU A 183 12.59 12.15 8.34
C GLU A 183 12.62 11.23 9.55
N ASP A 184 13.80 11.08 10.16
CA ASP A 184 14.02 10.36 11.42
C ASP A 184 13.31 8.98 11.45
N THR A 185 13.30 8.27 10.32
CA THR A 185 12.59 7.01 10.19
C THR A 185 13.54 5.86 9.91
N VAL A 186 13.31 4.74 10.59
CA VAL A 186 14.04 3.49 10.36
C VAL A 186 13.22 2.57 9.46
N MET A 187 13.86 2.07 8.40
CA MET A 187 13.29 1.11 7.45
C MET A 187 14.15 -0.14 7.41
N ASN A 188 13.54 -1.30 7.61
CA ASN A 188 14.26 -2.56 7.64
C ASN A 188 13.48 -3.67 6.94
N HIS A 189 14.12 -4.41 6.01
CA HIS A 189 13.51 -5.46 5.17
C HIS A 189 12.38 -4.95 4.27
N ILE A 190 12.45 -3.73 3.80
CA ILE A 190 11.50 -3.15 2.84
C ILE A 190 11.98 -3.44 1.42
N ASP A 191 11.10 -3.90 0.51
CA ASP A 191 11.50 -4.13 -0.89
C ASP A 191 12.01 -2.85 -1.55
N MET A 192 11.27 -1.75 -1.41
CA MET A 192 11.59 -0.44 -1.97
C MET A 192 11.45 0.62 -0.87
N ALA A 193 12.56 1.15 -0.37
CA ALA A 193 12.49 2.11 0.73
C ALA A 193 11.65 3.35 0.37
N PHE A 194 11.88 3.90 -0.83
CA PHE A 194 11.15 5.04 -1.37
C PHE A 194 10.58 4.68 -2.74
N ARG A 195 9.26 4.60 -2.82
CA ARG A 195 8.53 4.06 -3.98
C ARG A 195 7.59 5.12 -4.56
N PHE A 196 7.99 5.72 -5.68
CA PHE A 196 7.20 6.72 -6.41
C PHE A 196 6.70 6.12 -7.71
N LYS A 197 5.39 5.94 -7.81
CA LYS A 197 4.78 5.20 -8.91
C LYS A 197 3.53 5.90 -9.44
N SER A 198 3.36 5.89 -10.75
CA SER A 198 2.14 6.31 -11.42
C SER A 198 1.86 5.38 -12.59
N ALA A 199 0.60 5.11 -12.87
CA ALA A 199 0.20 4.44 -14.09
C ALA A 199 0.15 5.42 -15.27
N PRO A 200 0.33 4.96 -16.52
CA PRO A 200 0.39 5.84 -17.69
C PRO A 200 -0.83 6.72 -17.94
N THR A 201 -1.96 6.38 -17.33
CA THR A 201 -3.25 7.09 -17.49
C THR A 201 -3.69 7.87 -16.26
N ASN A 202 -2.89 7.86 -15.20
CA ASN A 202 -3.27 8.56 -13.95
C ASN A 202 -3.03 10.06 -14.01
N GLY A 203 -2.05 10.52 -14.79
CA GLY A 203 -1.67 11.93 -14.82
C GLY A 203 -1.17 12.42 -13.46
N GLY A 204 -1.25 13.70 -13.24
CA GLY A 204 -0.89 14.33 -11.98
C GLY A 204 0.61 14.40 -11.72
N PHE A 205 0.98 14.44 -10.45
CA PHE A 205 2.38 14.61 -10.08
C PHE A 205 2.72 14.15 -8.67
N GLY A 206 4.03 13.96 -8.43
CA GLY A 206 4.66 13.94 -7.13
C GLY A 206 5.76 14.99 -7.07
N ALA A 207 5.72 15.92 -6.10
CA ALA A 207 6.64 17.03 -6.07
C ALA A 207 6.99 17.53 -4.67
N ASN A 208 8.12 18.24 -4.55
CA ASN A 208 8.55 18.86 -3.29
C ASN A 208 8.59 17.85 -2.13
N ILE A 209 9.19 16.69 -2.37
CA ILE A 209 9.30 15.64 -1.36
C ILE A 209 10.74 15.59 -0.85
N THR A 210 10.93 15.83 0.43
CA THR A 210 12.22 15.76 1.10
C THR A 210 12.27 14.56 2.02
N MET A 211 13.33 13.78 1.89
CA MET A 211 13.64 12.64 2.76
C MET A 211 15.02 12.85 3.35
N ARG A 212 15.10 12.84 4.68
CA ARG A 212 16.37 13.05 5.37
C ARG A 212 16.47 12.26 6.67
N ASP A 213 17.71 12.09 7.12
CA ASP A 213 18.02 11.47 8.40
C ASP A 213 17.36 10.10 8.62
N CYS A 214 17.16 9.35 7.53
CA CYS A 214 16.54 8.01 7.55
C CYS A 214 17.61 6.92 7.59
N ALA A 215 17.36 5.86 8.36
CA ALA A 215 18.18 4.66 8.35
C ALA A 215 17.48 3.56 7.54
N VAL A 216 18.15 3.05 6.52
CA VAL A 216 17.60 2.01 5.62
C VAL A 216 18.54 0.80 5.64
N ALA A 217 18.00 -0.38 5.94
CA ALA A 217 18.74 -1.63 5.95
C ALA A 217 17.96 -2.76 5.29
N ASP A 218 18.70 -3.70 4.69
CA ASP A 218 18.16 -4.92 4.09
C ASP A 218 17.02 -4.66 3.09
N THR A 219 17.21 -3.67 2.22
CA THR A 219 16.27 -3.31 1.15
C THR A 219 16.77 -3.76 -0.20
N ASN A 220 15.86 -4.20 -1.08
CA ASN A 220 16.21 -4.57 -2.45
C ASN A 220 16.48 -3.34 -3.31
N GLN A 221 15.72 -2.27 -3.12
CA GLN A 221 15.86 -1.02 -3.87
C GLN A 221 15.68 0.19 -2.93
N GLY A 222 16.64 1.11 -2.93
CA GLY A 222 16.53 2.32 -2.15
C GLY A 222 15.47 3.27 -2.70
N TRP A 223 15.48 3.47 -4.02
CA TRP A 223 14.65 4.45 -4.72
C TRP A 223 14.06 3.87 -5.98
N VAL A 224 12.75 4.04 -6.16
CA VAL A 224 12.04 3.65 -7.38
C VAL A 224 11.18 4.81 -7.85
N PHE A 225 11.37 5.22 -9.10
CA PHE A 225 10.51 6.17 -9.80
C PHE A 225 9.99 5.51 -11.07
N THR A 226 8.69 5.43 -11.23
CA THR A 226 8.07 4.88 -12.44
C THR A 226 6.76 5.56 -12.80
N THR A 227 6.58 5.86 -14.07
CA THR A 227 5.31 6.32 -14.65
C THR A 227 4.65 5.25 -15.52
N SER A 228 5.17 4.03 -15.47
CA SER A 228 4.68 2.87 -16.22
C SER A 228 4.16 1.77 -15.30
N TYR A 229 3.66 2.12 -14.13
CA TYR A 229 3.15 1.15 -13.17
C TYR A 229 1.87 0.50 -13.68
N GLY A 230 1.79 -0.83 -13.57
CA GLY A 230 0.60 -1.59 -13.95
C GLY A 230 -0.43 -1.54 -12.83
N ASP A 231 -1.41 -0.66 -12.93
CA ASP A 231 -2.50 -0.53 -11.97
C ASP A 231 -3.84 -0.86 -12.63
N PRO A 232 -4.53 -1.93 -12.21
CA PRO A 232 -5.82 -2.31 -12.78
C PRO A 232 -6.94 -1.30 -12.50
N ASN A 233 -6.74 -0.41 -11.51
CA ASN A 233 -7.68 0.65 -11.16
C ASN A 233 -7.40 1.96 -11.89
N SER A 234 -6.34 2.02 -12.71
CA SER A 234 -6.08 3.20 -13.55
C SER A 234 -7.19 3.40 -14.56
N ALA A 235 -7.39 4.63 -15.01
CA ALA A 235 -8.32 4.93 -16.08
C ALA A 235 -7.99 4.10 -17.33
N SER A 236 -8.99 3.41 -17.87
CA SER A 236 -8.82 2.53 -19.02
C SER A 236 -8.72 3.27 -20.37
N SER A 237 -9.03 4.56 -20.40
CA SER A 237 -8.96 5.38 -21.61
C SER A 237 -7.53 5.78 -21.92
N THR A 238 -7.04 5.42 -23.10
CA THR A 238 -5.75 5.86 -23.65
C THR A 238 -5.88 7.06 -24.58
N GLU A 239 -7.09 7.51 -24.87
CA GLU A 239 -7.35 8.55 -25.88
C GLU A 239 -6.74 9.90 -25.48
N HIS A 240 -6.61 10.15 -24.18
CA HIS A 240 -5.99 11.36 -23.64
C HIS A 240 -5.13 11.02 -22.42
N ALA A 241 -4.34 9.94 -22.49
CA ALA A 241 -3.52 9.53 -21.38
C ALA A 241 -2.48 10.61 -21.03
N GLU A 242 -2.49 11.06 -19.80
CA GLU A 242 -1.44 11.91 -19.25
C GLU A 242 -0.50 11.06 -18.39
N ILE A 243 0.79 11.22 -18.64
CA ILE A 243 1.82 10.60 -17.82
C ILE A 243 2.04 11.47 -16.59
N GLY A 244 2.05 10.86 -15.41
CA GLY A 244 2.38 11.55 -14.17
C GLY A 244 3.82 12.06 -14.17
N GLU A 245 4.05 13.15 -13.46
CA GLU A 245 5.37 13.78 -13.35
C GLU A 245 5.92 13.68 -11.92
N PHE A 246 7.22 13.37 -11.80
CA PHE A 246 7.93 13.39 -10.51
C PHE A 246 9.08 14.40 -10.57
N TYR A 247 9.04 15.40 -9.72
CA TYR A 247 10.06 16.46 -9.71
C TYR A 247 10.30 17.05 -8.33
N ASN A 248 11.44 17.71 -8.17
CA ASN A 248 11.80 18.44 -6.94
C ASN A 248 11.91 17.54 -5.70
N PHE A 249 12.69 16.46 -5.84
CA PHE A 249 13.01 15.55 -4.74
C PHE A 249 14.36 15.92 -4.12
N ALA A 250 14.44 15.83 -2.80
CA ALA A 250 15.69 16.00 -2.08
C ALA A 250 15.92 14.86 -1.09
N SER A 251 17.18 14.46 -0.92
CA SER A 251 17.60 13.49 0.09
C SER A 251 18.91 13.93 0.73
N TYR A 252 18.99 13.85 2.05
CA TYR A 252 20.15 14.25 2.84
C TYR A 252 20.55 13.15 3.83
#